data_9593b692980318f5d84e543bfc3c88bf
#
_entry.id   9593b692980318f5d84e543bfc3c88bf
#
_cell.length_a   1.000
_cell.length_b   1.000
_cell.length_c   1.000
_cell.angle_alpha   90.00
_cell.angle_beta   90.00
_cell.angle_gamma   90.00
#
_symmetry.space_group_name_H-M   'P 1'
#
loop_
_entity.id
_entity.type
_entity.pdbx_description
1 polymer ?
#
loop_
_entity_poly.entity_id
_entity_poly.type
_entity_poly.pdbx_seq_one_letter_code
_entity_poly.pdbx_strand_id
1 'polypeptide(L)'
;MKRRTLDILFSCGGVALAALLLILGLVMTSNANFAKDYVKEQLGEQKITFKSADTLTAEEKESACLVKYAGQPLLTGKQAECYANEFIGLHVKSTAGGLTYAELGDAQTALRTKITAAQAANDPALATMQKQLTDMTTQRETLFKGETLRGLLLTSFGFSVFGVKGEQVANVAYIAAALLLLLSLAGFVHAYKTPKDRTFAAPDQGRTREETPLVGV
;
A
#
# COMPACT_ATOMS: atom_id res chain seq x y z
N MET A 1 -36.72 -25.88 17.99
CA MET A 1 -36.92 -25.21 16.68
C MET A 1 -37.05 -26.23 15.57
N LYS A 2 -37.90 -26.00 14.55
CA LYS A 2 -38.00 -26.89 13.40
C LYS A 2 -36.72 -26.79 12.55
N ARG A 3 -36.12 -27.90 12.16
CA ARG A 3 -34.86 -27.94 11.40
C ARG A 3 -34.94 -27.11 10.10
N ARG A 4 -36.06 -27.25 9.38
CA ARG A 4 -36.34 -26.52 8.15
C ARG A 4 -36.32 -24.97 8.36
N THR A 5 -36.82 -24.49 9.49
CA THR A 5 -36.84 -23.04 9.81
C THR A 5 -35.40 -22.51 10.02
N LEU A 6 -34.55 -23.32 10.66
CA LEU A 6 -33.11 -22.96 10.81
C LEU A 6 -32.40 -22.94 9.47
N ASP A 7 -32.60 -23.94 8.64
CA ASP A 7 -31.97 -23.99 7.30
C ASP A 7 -32.36 -22.77 6.46
N ILE A 8 -33.63 -22.37 6.48
CA ILE A 8 -34.11 -21.17 5.77
C ILE A 8 -33.48 -19.89 6.36
N LEU A 9 -33.44 -19.77 7.69
CA LEU A 9 -32.87 -18.59 8.35
C LEU A 9 -31.38 -18.42 8.01
N PHE A 10 -30.60 -19.50 8.10
CA PHE A 10 -29.19 -19.48 7.74
C PHE A 10 -28.97 -19.22 6.26
N SER A 11 -29.79 -19.82 5.38
CA SER A 11 -29.68 -19.57 3.93
C SER A 11 -30.03 -18.14 3.56
N CYS A 12 -31.07 -17.54 4.15
CA CYS A 12 -31.40 -16.12 3.96
C CYS A 12 -30.30 -15.20 4.49
N GLY A 13 -29.77 -15.50 5.69
CA GLY A 13 -28.63 -14.77 6.26
C GLY A 13 -27.38 -14.84 5.37
N GLY A 14 -27.10 -16.03 4.83
CA GLY A 14 -26.00 -16.24 3.90
C GLY A 14 -26.15 -15.45 2.60
N VAL A 15 -27.35 -15.39 2.02
CA VAL A 15 -27.64 -14.56 0.84
C VAL A 15 -27.48 -13.07 1.15
N ALA A 16 -27.98 -12.62 2.30
CA ALA A 16 -27.83 -11.21 2.70
C ALA A 16 -26.35 -10.83 2.89
N LEU A 17 -25.56 -11.70 3.54
CA LEU A 17 -24.13 -11.48 3.71
C LEU A 17 -23.38 -11.51 2.37
N ALA A 18 -23.73 -12.44 1.47
CA ALA A 18 -23.17 -12.49 0.13
C ALA A 18 -23.46 -11.21 -0.67
N ALA A 19 -24.66 -10.65 -0.56
CA ALA A 19 -25.00 -9.38 -1.19
C ALA A 19 -24.16 -8.22 -0.65
N LEU A 20 -23.92 -8.15 0.66
CA LEU A 20 -23.05 -7.16 1.27
C LEU A 20 -21.59 -7.29 0.79
N LEU A 21 -21.08 -8.52 0.66
CA LEU A 21 -19.75 -8.77 0.13
C LEU A 21 -19.63 -8.41 -1.35
N LEU A 22 -20.67 -8.62 -2.15
CA LEU A 22 -20.69 -8.17 -3.54
C LEU A 22 -20.63 -6.65 -3.64
N ILE A 23 -21.41 -5.94 -2.82
CA ILE A 23 -21.37 -4.47 -2.76
C ILE A 23 -19.97 -4.00 -2.36
N LEU A 24 -19.38 -4.59 -1.32
CA LEU A 24 -18.02 -4.29 -0.89
C LEU A 24 -17.02 -4.52 -2.03
N GLY A 25 -17.11 -5.65 -2.72
CA GLY A 25 -16.27 -5.97 -3.88
C GLY A 25 -16.37 -4.91 -4.98
N LEU A 26 -17.57 -4.49 -5.33
CA LEU A 26 -17.81 -3.44 -6.35
C LEU A 26 -17.20 -2.10 -5.93
N VAL A 27 -17.42 -1.67 -4.68
CA VAL A 27 -16.84 -0.42 -4.15
C VAL A 27 -15.32 -0.47 -4.15
N MET A 28 -14.72 -1.58 -3.70
CA MET A 28 -13.27 -1.75 -3.70
C MET A 28 -12.68 -1.78 -5.11
N THR A 29 -13.33 -2.43 -6.07
CA THR A 29 -12.93 -2.44 -7.49
C THR A 29 -12.97 -1.02 -8.07
N SER A 30 -14.03 -0.26 -7.82
CA SER A 30 -14.14 1.12 -8.29
C SER A 30 -13.02 2.01 -7.73
N ASN A 31 -12.76 1.93 -6.44
CA ASN A 31 -11.69 2.69 -5.80
C ASN A 31 -10.29 2.27 -6.27
N ALA A 32 -10.08 0.97 -6.52
CA ALA A 32 -8.82 0.45 -7.06
C ALA A 32 -8.55 0.96 -8.47
N ASN A 33 -9.56 0.97 -9.33
CA ASN A 33 -9.44 1.51 -10.68
C ASN A 33 -9.19 3.01 -10.66
N PHE A 34 -9.95 3.77 -9.86
CA PHE A 34 -9.71 5.19 -9.66
C PHE A 34 -8.25 5.48 -9.24
N ALA A 35 -7.73 4.75 -8.26
CA ALA A 35 -6.36 4.97 -7.80
C ALA A 35 -5.31 4.70 -8.90
N LYS A 36 -5.50 3.64 -9.71
CA LYS A 36 -4.61 3.30 -10.82
C LYS A 36 -4.67 4.34 -11.94
N ASP A 37 -5.86 4.73 -12.35
CA ASP A 37 -6.07 5.67 -13.43
C ASP A 37 -5.57 7.07 -13.03
N TYR A 38 -5.87 7.52 -11.82
CA TYR A 38 -5.38 8.77 -11.27
C TYR A 38 -3.85 8.85 -11.26
N VAL A 39 -3.17 7.80 -10.74
CA VAL A 39 -1.70 7.75 -10.74
C VAL A 39 -1.15 7.79 -12.17
N LYS A 40 -1.73 7.05 -13.09
CA LYS A 40 -1.30 7.02 -14.49
C LYS A 40 -1.45 8.37 -15.17
N GLU A 41 -2.57 9.06 -14.95
CA GLU A 41 -2.84 10.38 -15.49
C GLU A 41 -1.87 11.42 -14.92
N GLN A 42 -1.77 11.52 -13.59
CA GLN A 42 -0.91 12.51 -12.93
C GLN A 42 0.58 12.33 -13.26
N LEU A 43 1.07 11.10 -13.32
CA LEU A 43 2.44 10.82 -13.73
C LEU A 43 2.64 11.09 -15.23
N GLY A 44 1.66 10.76 -16.06
CA GLY A 44 1.72 10.99 -17.51
C GLY A 44 1.78 12.47 -17.88
N GLU A 45 1.08 13.34 -17.16
CA GLU A 45 1.13 14.79 -17.34
C GLU A 45 2.52 15.38 -17.10
N GLN A 46 3.34 14.76 -16.22
CA GLN A 46 4.70 15.18 -15.97
C GLN A 46 5.65 14.92 -17.13
N LYS A 47 5.27 14.07 -18.12
CA LYS A 47 6.07 13.71 -19.30
C LYS A 47 7.49 13.26 -18.99
N ILE A 48 7.68 12.65 -17.81
CA ILE A 48 8.98 12.08 -17.41
C ILE A 48 9.21 10.80 -18.19
N THR A 49 10.39 10.65 -18.77
CA THR A 49 10.84 9.44 -19.46
C THR A 49 12.14 8.97 -18.84
N PHE A 50 12.27 7.66 -18.62
CA PHE A 50 13.52 7.07 -18.18
C PHE A 50 14.59 7.27 -19.25
N LYS A 51 15.87 7.43 -18.84
CA LYS A 51 17.00 7.44 -19.75
C LYS A 51 16.99 6.19 -20.64
N SER A 52 17.45 6.32 -21.87
CA SER A 52 17.68 5.18 -22.75
C SER A 52 18.83 4.29 -22.21
N ALA A 53 18.81 3.01 -22.50
CA ALA A 53 19.76 2.03 -21.94
C ALA A 53 21.24 2.36 -22.25
N ASP A 54 21.52 2.98 -23.39
CA ASP A 54 22.85 3.43 -23.82
C ASP A 54 23.33 4.66 -23.05
N THR A 55 22.44 5.49 -22.52
CA THR A 55 22.76 6.72 -21.77
C THR A 55 22.82 6.53 -20.25
N LEU A 56 22.52 5.35 -19.75
CA LEU A 56 22.68 5.02 -18.33
C LEU A 56 24.17 5.00 -17.95
N THR A 57 24.51 5.64 -16.81
CA THR A 57 25.83 5.57 -16.21
C THR A 57 26.15 4.16 -15.70
N ALA A 58 27.40 3.89 -15.34
CA ALA A 58 27.77 2.60 -14.75
C ALA A 58 27.00 2.32 -13.45
N GLU A 59 26.86 3.35 -12.59
CA GLU A 59 26.13 3.25 -11.34
C GLU A 59 24.61 3.04 -11.56
N GLU A 60 24.00 3.75 -12.52
CA GLU A 60 22.58 3.58 -12.86
C GLU A 60 22.28 2.18 -13.44
N LYS A 61 23.26 1.55 -14.12
CA LYS A 61 23.14 0.18 -14.64
C LYS A 61 23.16 -0.90 -13.57
N GLU A 62 23.62 -0.60 -12.36
CA GLU A 62 23.54 -1.52 -11.22
C GLU A 62 22.09 -1.66 -10.74
N SER A 63 21.23 -0.69 -11.02
CA SER A 63 19.81 -0.75 -10.69
C SER A 63 19.03 -1.56 -11.72
N ALA A 64 18.60 -2.76 -11.34
CA ALA A 64 17.78 -3.63 -12.19
C ALA A 64 16.50 -2.96 -12.69
N CYS A 65 15.91 -2.04 -11.90
CA CYS A 65 14.68 -1.36 -12.30
C CYS A 65 14.94 -0.23 -13.29
N LEU A 66 16.05 0.50 -13.21
CA LEU A 66 16.41 1.51 -14.21
C LEU A 66 16.68 0.86 -15.57
N VAL A 67 17.39 -0.27 -15.57
CA VAL A 67 17.60 -1.06 -16.78
C VAL A 67 16.28 -1.56 -17.36
N LYS A 68 15.38 -2.09 -16.52
CA LYS A 68 14.07 -2.60 -16.93
C LYS A 68 13.18 -1.54 -17.57
N TYR A 69 13.20 -0.32 -17.05
CA TYR A 69 12.33 0.75 -17.51
C TYR A 69 13.01 1.72 -18.49
N ALA A 70 14.24 1.44 -18.89
CA ALA A 70 14.99 2.31 -19.81
C ALA A 70 14.17 2.69 -21.05
N GLY A 71 14.14 3.98 -21.38
CA GLY A 71 13.41 4.55 -22.51
C GLY A 71 11.88 4.59 -22.36
N GLN A 72 11.31 4.08 -21.27
CA GLN A 72 9.87 4.06 -21.06
C GLN A 72 9.36 5.37 -20.41
N PRO A 73 8.13 5.81 -20.73
CA PRO A 73 7.50 6.88 -20.00
C PRO A 73 7.14 6.43 -18.56
N LEU A 74 7.19 7.35 -17.63
CA LEU A 74 6.86 7.11 -16.22
C LEU A 74 5.35 7.25 -16.02
N LEU A 75 4.64 6.14 -15.93
CA LEU A 75 3.17 6.08 -15.90
C LEU A 75 2.60 5.27 -14.73
N THR A 76 3.43 4.53 -14.00
CA THR A 76 2.96 3.61 -12.96
C THR A 76 3.63 3.89 -11.62
N GLY A 77 2.95 3.54 -10.51
CA GLY A 77 3.54 3.68 -9.19
C GLY A 77 4.86 2.92 -9.01
N LYS A 78 5.01 1.73 -9.62
CA LYS A 78 6.27 0.99 -9.58
C LYS A 78 7.40 1.69 -10.35
N GLN A 79 7.10 2.34 -11.44
CA GLN A 79 8.05 3.20 -12.13
C GLN A 79 8.40 4.44 -11.30
N ALA A 80 7.40 5.03 -10.61
CA ALA A 80 7.62 6.17 -9.73
C ALA A 80 8.54 5.80 -8.55
N GLU A 81 8.34 4.64 -7.92
CA GLU A 81 9.22 4.12 -6.87
C GLU A 81 10.66 3.95 -7.38
N CYS A 82 10.83 3.32 -8.54
CA CYS A 82 12.13 3.13 -9.16
C CYS A 82 12.82 4.46 -9.47
N TYR A 83 12.13 5.38 -10.13
CA TYR A 83 12.68 6.68 -10.51
C TYR A 83 13.06 7.51 -9.27
N ALA A 84 12.23 7.49 -8.23
CA ALA A 84 12.47 8.20 -6.98
C ALA A 84 13.70 7.67 -6.24
N ASN A 85 13.82 6.36 -6.08
CA ASN A 85 14.87 5.77 -5.26
C ASN A 85 16.17 5.59 -6.02
N GLU A 86 16.11 5.08 -7.24
CA GLU A 86 17.28 4.65 -8.00
C GLU A 86 17.83 5.74 -8.93
N PHE A 87 16.99 6.66 -9.42
CA PHE A 87 17.46 7.76 -10.26
C PHE A 87 17.66 9.05 -9.44
N ILE A 88 16.58 9.60 -8.85
CA ILE A 88 16.68 10.84 -8.08
C ILE A 88 17.52 10.63 -6.83
N GLY A 89 17.35 9.51 -6.12
CA GLY A 89 18.10 9.18 -4.92
C GLY A 89 19.61 9.18 -5.13
N LEU A 90 20.11 8.59 -6.23
CA LEU A 90 21.52 8.63 -6.60
C LEU A 90 22.01 10.08 -6.83
N HIS A 91 21.27 10.87 -7.60
CA HIS A 91 21.64 12.26 -7.91
C HIS A 91 21.64 13.16 -6.67
N VAL A 92 20.65 13.01 -5.80
CA VAL A 92 20.56 13.74 -4.53
C VAL A 92 21.74 13.41 -3.63
N LYS A 93 22.05 12.10 -3.50
CA LYS A 93 23.19 11.64 -2.69
C LYS A 93 24.52 12.16 -3.19
N SER A 94 24.72 12.24 -4.50
CA SER A 94 25.99 12.73 -5.10
C SER A 94 26.15 14.25 -5.00
N THR A 95 25.04 15.01 -4.97
CA THR A 95 25.04 16.49 -4.99
C THR A 95 25.80 17.13 -3.84
N ALA A 96 25.69 16.59 -2.62
CA ALA A 96 26.29 17.19 -1.41
C ALA A 96 27.28 16.22 -0.71
N GLY A 97 27.94 15.36 -1.47
CA GLY A 97 28.90 14.40 -0.91
C GLY A 97 28.26 13.41 0.07
N GLY A 98 26.99 13.10 -0.10
CA GLY A 98 26.23 12.18 0.75
C GLY A 98 25.53 12.82 1.94
N LEU A 99 25.69 14.13 2.14
CA LEU A 99 24.97 14.86 3.20
C LEU A 99 23.49 15.00 2.85
N THR A 100 22.65 14.87 3.85
CA THR A 100 21.22 15.16 3.76
C THR A 100 20.96 16.67 3.76
N TYR A 101 19.73 17.07 3.39
CA TYR A 101 19.29 18.45 3.46
C TYR A 101 19.44 19.05 4.87
N ALA A 102 19.20 18.27 5.93
CA ALA A 102 19.34 18.70 7.32
C ALA A 102 20.82 18.88 7.69
N GLU A 103 21.67 17.89 7.45
CA GLU A 103 23.11 17.93 7.75
C GLU A 103 23.82 19.07 7.04
N LEU A 104 23.44 19.32 5.77
CA LEU A 104 23.98 20.46 5.02
C LEU A 104 23.53 21.80 5.64
N GLY A 105 22.32 21.87 6.20
CA GLY A 105 21.83 23.03 6.95
C GLY A 105 22.64 23.32 8.22
N ASP A 106 22.98 22.28 8.96
CA ASP A 106 23.84 22.38 10.15
C ASP A 106 25.25 22.85 9.76
N ALA A 107 25.81 22.26 8.71
CA ALA A 107 27.12 22.69 8.18
C ALA A 107 27.11 24.16 7.71
N GLN A 108 26.05 24.64 7.04
CA GLN A 108 25.88 26.06 6.70
C GLN A 108 25.84 26.96 7.93
N THR A 109 25.12 26.54 8.98
CA THR A 109 25.02 27.33 10.22
C THR A 109 26.39 27.47 10.89
N ALA A 110 27.15 26.38 10.98
CA ALA A 110 28.50 26.37 11.49
C ALA A 110 29.44 27.27 10.67
N LEU A 111 29.32 27.26 9.33
CA LEU A 111 30.11 28.11 8.43
C LEU A 111 29.75 29.61 8.58
N ARG A 112 28.48 29.96 8.75
CA ARG A 112 28.03 31.34 9.03
C ARG A 112 28.62 31.87 10.30
N THR A 113 28.70 31.08 11.37
CA THR A 113 29.37 31.48 12.62
C THR A 113 30.85 31.78 12.40
N LYS A 114 31.55 30.96 11.62
CA LYS A 114 32.95 31.16 11.25
C LYS A 114 33.14 32.46 10.41
N ILE A 115 32.24 32.71 9.47
CA ILE A 115 32.25 33.91 8.64
C ILE A 115 32.11 35.15 9.50
N THR A 116 31.20 35.19 10.49
CA THR A 116 31.03 36.30 11.41
C THR A 116 32.30 36.56 12.21
N ALA A 117 32.95 35.52 12.72
CA ALA A 117 34.23 35.66 13.42
C ALA A 117 35.36 36.15 12.51
N ALA A 118 35.45 35.64 11.28
CA ALA A 118 36.44 36.03 10.27
C ALA A 118 36.26 37.50 9.83
N GLN A 119 35.03 37.99 9.71
CA GLN A 119 34.71 39.39 9.44
C GLN A 119 35.23 40.30 10.55
N ALA A 120 35.00 39.97 11.83
CA ALA A 120 35.46 40.72 12.97
C ALA A 120 37.01 40.79 13.05
N ALA A 121 37.68 39.72 12.61
CA ALA A 121 39.13 39.58 12.61
C ALA A 121 39.83 40.14 11.36
N ASN A 122 39.08 40.57 10.34
CA ASN A 122 39.60 40.92 8.99
C ASN A 122 40.42 39.77 8.39
N ASP A 123 39.94 38.51 8.56
CA ASP A 123 40.63 37.29 8.10
C ASP A 123 40.71 37.25 6.57
N PRO A 124 41.88 37.05 5.97
CA PRO A 124 42.00 36.90 4.51
C PRO A 124 41.22 35.71 3.91
N ALA A 125 40.87 34.72 4.71
CA ALA A 125 40.07 33.59 4.28
C ALA A 125 38.55 33.90 4.14
N LEU A 126 38.11 35.12 4.53
CA LEU A 126 36.69 35.48 4.52
C LEU A 126 36.03 35.31 3.15
N ALA A 127 36.66 35.74 2.06
CA ALA A 127 36.12 35.61 0.71
C ALA A 127 35.91 34.14 0.30
N THR A 128 36.84 33.27 0.69
CA THR A 128 36.76 31.82 0.43
C THR A 128 35.60 31.19 1.20
N MET A 129 35.42 31.56 2.48
CA MET A 129 34.31 31.07 3.30
C MET A 129 32.95 31.54 2.77
N GLN A 130 32.85 32.77 2.29
CA GLN A 130 31.64 33.32 1.67
C GLN A 130 31.29 32.57 0.38
N LYS A 131 32.28 32.28 -0.49
CA LYS A 131 32.08 31.48 -1.67
C LYS A 131 31.60 30.08 -1.31
N GLN A 132 32.24 29.43 -0.34
CA GLN A 132 31.84 28.12 0.15
C GLN A 132 30.37 28.08 0.67
N LEU A 133 29.95 29.14 1.38
CA LEU A 133 28.58 29.28 1.85
C LEU A 133 27.58 29.36 0.67
N THR A 134 27.96 30.12 -0.39
CA THR A 134 27.15 30.22 -1.61
C THR A 134 27.01 28.88 -2.31
N ASP A 135 28.12 28.14 -2.45
CA ASP A 135 28.13 26.81 -3.07
C ASP A 135 27.24 25.81 -2.27
N MET A 136 27.37 25.82 -0.93
CA MET A 136 26.51 25.00 -0.06
C MET A 136 25.03 25.39 -0.15
N THR A 137 24.73 26.70 -0.34
CA THR A 137 23.34 27.16 -0.51
C THR A 137 22.74 26.59 -1.81
N THR A 138 23.49 26.66 -2.89
CA THR A 138 23.07 26.07 -4.18
C THR A 138 22.87 24.56 -4.09
N GLN A 139 23.79 23.86 -3.42
CA GLN A 139 23.64 22.41 -3.18
C GLN A 139 22.37 22.12 -2.36
N ARG A 140 22.10 22.90 -1.31
CA ARG A 140 20.93 22.71 -0.46
C ARG A 140 19.62 22.94 -1.20
N GLU A 141 19.56 23.93 -2.10
CA GLU A 141 18.41 24.13 -2.98
C GLU A 141 18.21 22.95 -3.94
N THR A 142 19.29 22.39 -4.49
CA THR A 142 19.22 21.20 -5.35
C THR A 142 18.73 19.99 -4.58
N LEU A 143 19.23 19.77 -3.35
CA LEU A 143 18.73 18.72 -2.46
C LEU A 143 17.25 18.89 -2.16
N PHE A 144 16.80 20.10 -1.83
CA PHE A 144 15.39 20.39 -1.56
C PHE A 144 14.50 20.03 -2.76
N LYS A 145 14.87 20.45 -3.96
CA LYS A 145 14.12 20.13 -5.19
C LYS A 145 14.11 18.62 -5.47
N GLY A 146 15.25 17.97 -5.33
CA GLY A 146 15.39 16.54 -5.54
C GLY A 146 14.58 15.71 -4.54
N GLU A 147 14.69 16.00 -3.24
CA GLU A 147 13.95 15.29 -2.20
C GLU A 147 12.44 15.57 -2.27
N THR A 148 12.03 16.78 -2.66
CA THR A 148 10.62 17.11 -2.89
C THR A 148 10.04 16.26 -4.03
N LEU A 149 10.72 16.21 -5.18
CA LEU A 149 10.29 15.40 -6.31
C LEU A 149 10.26 13.90 -5.96
N ARG A 150 11.29 13.44 -5.25
CA ARG A 150 11.36 12.06 -4.73
C ARG A 150 10.17 11.74 -3.83
N GLY A 151 9.86 12.64 -2.87
CA GLY A 151 8.71 12.49 -1.97
C GLY A 151 7.38 12.42 -2.71
N LEU A 152 7.15 13.28 -3.71
CA LEU A 152 5.93 13.28 -4.53
C LEU A 152 5.78 11.99 -5.34
N LEU A 153 6.85 11.48 -5.93
CA LEU A 153 6.84 10.21 -6.66
C LEU A 153 6.58 9.02 -5.73
N LEU A 154 7.17 9.01 -4.53
CA LEU A 154 6.89 7.98 -3.52
C LEU A 154 5.46 8.06 -2.99
N THR A 155 4.87 9.25 -2.91
CA THR A 155 3.45 9.42 -2.60
C THR A 155 2.57 8.81 -3.69
N SER A 156 2.87 9.04 -4.97
CA SER A 156 2.19 8.42 -6.11
C SER A 156 2.32 6.89 -6.09
N PHE A 157 3.51 6.37 -5.76
CA PHE A 157 3.72 4.94 -5.53
C PHE A 157 2.83 4.43 -4.40
N GLY A 158 2.85 5.08 -3.22
CA GLY A 158 2.01 4.70 -2.08
C GLY A 158 0.54 4.64 -2.45
N PHE A 159 0.03 5.64 -3.18
CA PHE A 159 -1.35 5.66 -3.65
C PHE A 159 -1.67 4.49 -4.61
N SER A 160 -0.73 4.15 -5.50
CA SER A 160 -0.88 2.97 -6.38
C SER A 160 -0.94 1.64 -5.60
N VAL A 161 -0.20 1.53 -4.49
CA VAL A 161 -0.24 0.35 -3.61
C VAL A 161 -1.63 0.19 -2.99
N PHE A 162 -2.29 1.27 -2.57
CA PHE A 162 -3.67 1.22 -2.09
C PHE A 162 -4.63 0.70 -3.17
N GLY A 163 -4.46 1.11 -4.42
CA GLY A 163 -5.22 0.57 -5.55
C GLY A 163 -5.05 -0.95 -5.71
N VAL A 164 -3.81 -1.44 -5.66
CA VAL A 164 -3.52 -2.88 -5.73
C VAL A 164 -4.12 -3.64 -4.55
N LYS A 165 -4.00 -3.10 -3.33
CA LYS A 165 -4.59 -3.71 -2.13
C LYS A 165 -6.12 -3.72 -2.17
N GLY A 166 -6.74 -2.64 -2.65
CA GLY A 166 -8.18 -2.57 -2.88
C GLY A 166 -8.68 -3.66 -3.83
N GLU A 167 -7.98 -3.89 -4.94
CA GLU A 167 -8.29 -4.98 -5.88
C GLU A 167 -8.17 -6.37 -5.23
N GLN A 168 -7.15 -6.60 -4.40
CA GLN A 168 -7.01 -7.85 -3.66
C GLN A 168 -8.19 -8.08 -2.70
N VAL A 169 -8.62 -7.05 -1.97
CA VAL A 169 -9.79 -7.12 -1.08
C VAL A 169 -11.06 -7.39 -1.88
N ALA A 170 -11.24 -6.73 -3.03
CA ALA A 170 -12.38 -6.97 -3.92
C ALA A 170 -12.45 -8.43 -4.38
N ASN A 171 -11.32 -8.99 -4.81
CA ASN A 171 -11.26 -10.39 -5.26
C ASN A 171 -11.62 -11.38 -4.13
N VAL A 172 -11.12 -11.16 -2.92
CA VAL A 172 -11.48 -11.98 -1.75
C VAL A 172 -12.96 -11.85 -1.44
N ALA A 173 -13.53 -10.64 -1.50
CA ALA A 173 -14.95 -10.41 -1.26
C ALA A 173 -15.83 -11.13 -2.30
N TYR A 174 -15.46 -11.10 -3.58
CA TYR A 174 -16.19 -11.82 -4.63
C TYR A 174 -16.15 -13.34 -4.45
N ILE A 175 -14.97 -13.90 -4.12
CA ILE A 175 -14.83 -15.33 -3.86
C ILE A 175 -15.67 -15.73 -2.65
N ALA A 176 -15.61 -14.98 -1.56
CA ALA A 176 -16.40 -15.27 -0.36
C ALA A 176 -17.92 -15.16 -0.62
N ALA A 177 -18.34 -14.14 -1.40
CA ALA A 177 -19.74 -13.99 -1.81
C ALA A 177 -20.23 -15.19 -2.65
N ALA A 178 -19.43 -15.63 -3.61
CA ALA A 178 -19.76 -16.80 -4.44
C ALA A 178 -19.91 -18.07 -3.60
N LEU A 179 -18.99 -18.33 -2.67
CA LEU A 179 -19.06 -19.48 -1.77
C LEU A 179 -20.29 -19.41 -0.86
N LEU A 180 -20.60 -18.24 -0.30
CA LEU A 180 -21.81 -18.08 0.52
C LEU A 180 -23.09 -18.27 -0.28
N LEU A 181 -23.15 -17.80 -1.52
CA LEU A 181 -24.30 -18.06 -2.40
C LEU A 181 -24.49 -19.54 -2.67
N LEU A 182 -23.41 -20.27 -2.99
CA LEU A 182 -23.47 -21.72 -3.22
C LEU A 182 -23.95 -22.48 -1.97
N LEU A 183 -23.40 -22.12 -0.79
CA LEU A 183 -23.82 -22.74 0.48
C LEU A 183 -25.28 -22.40 0.81
N SER A 184 -25.71 -21.17 0.57
CA SER A 184 -27.10 -20.75 0.79
C SER A 184 -28.06 -21.47 -0.13
N LEU A 185 -27.71 -21.65 -1.41
CA LEU A 185 -28.50 -22.44 -2.36
C LEU A 185 -28.61 -23.90 -1.91
N ALA A 186 -27.50 -24.51 -1.50
CA ALA A 186 -27.51 -25.88 -0.95
C ALA A 186 -28.38 -25.95 0.31
N GLY A 187 -28.34 -24.95 1.20
CA GLY A 187 -29.21 -24.85 2.37
C GLY A 187 -30.69 -24.73 2.03
N PHE A 188 -31.07 -23.96 1.02
CA PHE A 188 -32.45 -23.90 0.52
C PHE A 188 -32.91 -25.23 -0.05
N VAL A 189 -32.09 -25.90 -0.87
CA VAL A 189 -32.39 -27.24 -1.41
C VAL A 189 -32.58 -28.23 -0.27
N HIS A 190 -31.71 -28.20 0.74
CA HIS A 190 -31.84 -29.05 1.93
C HIS A 190 -33.12 -28.75 2.70
N ALA A 191 -33.43 -27.47 2.94
CA ALA A 191 -34.67 -27.07 3.60
C ALA A 191 -35.93 -27.56 2.84
N TYR A 192 -35.89 -27.50 1.48
CA TYR A 192 -37.00 -27.98 0.67
C TYR A 192 -37.22 -29.49 0.78
N LYS A 193 -36.14 -30.28 0.83
CA LYS A 193 -36.16 -31.74 0.96
C LYS A 193 -36.45 -32.21 2.40
N THR A 194 -36.30 -31.37 3.41
CA THR A 194 -36.50 -31.73 4.83
C THR A 194 -37.99 -31.74 5.20
N PRO A 195 -38.54 -32.85 5.76
CA PRO A 195 -39.92 -32.91 6.20
C PRO A 195 -40.24 -31.85 7.25
N LYS A 196 -41.48 -31.27 7.20
CA LYS A 196 -41.89 -30.14 8.04
C LYS A 196 -41.91 -30.46 9.54
N ASP A 197 -41.98 -31.74 9.90
CA ASP A 197 -42.18 -32.20 11.28
C ASP A 197 -40.86 -32.57 11.99
N ARG A 198 -39.71 -32.54 11.29
CA ARG A 198 -38.42 -32.82 11.90
C ARG A 198 -38.00 -31.65 12.81
N THR A 199 -37.87 -31.98 14.10
CA THR A 199 -37.26 -31.10 15.10
C THR A 199 -35.83 -31.52 15.37
N PHE A 200 -35.00 -30.59 15.86
CA PHE A 200 -33.74 -30.95 16.51
C PHE A 200 -34.10 -31.71 17.80
N ALA A 201 -33.76 -33.00 17.89
CA ALA A 201 -33.81 -33.72 19.16
C ALA A 201 -32.80 -33.01 20.11
N ALA A 202 -33.27 -32.63 21.27
CA ALA A 202 -32.35 -32.29 22.37
C ALA A 202 -31.47 -33.54 22.64
N PRO A 203 -30.17 -33.36 22.99
CA PRO A 203 -29.39 -34.48 23.48
C PRO A 203 -30.16 -35.17 24.58
N ASP A 204 -30.31 -36.47 24.49
CA ASP A 204 -31.01 -37.31 25.48
C ASP A 204 -30.35 -37.06 26.85
N GLN A 205 -30.97 -36.25 27.67
CA GLN A 205 -30.55 -36.07 29.07
C GLN A 205 -30.98 -37.30 29.81
N GLY A 206 -30.08 -38.31 29.78
CA GLY A 206 -29.97 -39.33 30.77
C GLY A 206 -31.28 -40.06 31.08
N ARG A 207 -31.53 -41.21 30.45
CA ARG A 207 -32.35 -42.28 31.04
C ARG A 207 -31.90 -42.46 32.48
N THR A 208 -32.65 -41.92 33.44
CA THR A 208 -32.54 -42.29 34.85
C THR A 208 -32.74 -43.81 34.89
N ARG A 209 -31.68 -44.49 35.29
CA ARG A 209 -31.64 -45.91 35.57
C ARG A 209 -32.74 -46.18 36.61
N GLU A 210 -33.80 -46.82 36.18
CA GLU A 210 -34.87 -47.33 37.04
C GLU A 210 -34.23 -48.35 37.95
N GLU A 211 -34.07 -48.00 39.25
CA GLU A 211 -33.62 -48.93 40.30
C GLU A 211 -34.63 -50.02 40.47
N THR A 212 -34.29 -51.23 40.13
CA THR A 212 -35.07 -52.45 40.42
C THR A 212 -35.07 -52.65 41.92
N PRO A 213 -36.24 -52.69 42.60
CA PRO A 213 -36.28 -53.01 44.04
C PRO A 213 -35.84 -54.42 44.26
N LEU A 214 -34.77 -54.58 45.07
CA LEU A 214 -34.42 -55.91 45.61
C LEU A 214 -35.51 -56.39 46.55
N VAL A 215 -36.30 -57.43 46.15
CA VAL A 215 -37.16 -58.16 47.00
C VAL A 215 -36.29 -59.05 47.89
N GLY A 216 -36.34 -58.82 49.22
CA GLY A 216 -35.72 -59.60 50.22
C GLY A 216 -36.44 -60.94 50.46
N VAL A 217 -35.65 -61.97 50.76
CA VAL A 217 -36.02 -63.11 51.61
C VAL A 217 -34.93 -63.29 52.62
#